data_2021211fba155b0304930430789fad67
#
_entry.id   2021211fba155b0304930430789fad67
#
_cell.length_a   1.000
_cell.length_b   1.000
_cell.length_c   1.000
_cell.angle_alpha   90.00
_cell.angle_beta   90.00
_cell.angle_gamma   90.00
#
_symmetry.space_group_name_H-M   'P 1'
#
loop_
_entity.id
_entity.type
_entity.pdbx_description
1 polymer ?
#
loop_
_entity_poly.entity_id
_entity_poly.type
_entity_poly.pdbx_seq_one_letter_code
_entity_poly.pdbx_strand_id
1 'polypeptide(L)'
;MAASTFQHALGTVKFLGWDSSPGSQNGISTFSVKMVSKDFGLDMRLLKRGNCSSGSCKLRMVHALASHSSVADPVQAPSNQNSSDSQKKTNETALILIRHGESLWNEKNLFTGCVDVPLTQKGVEEAIEAGKRISNIPVDIIYTSALIRAQMTAMLAMTQHRRKKVPIIMHNESQQAKTWSQIYSGDTMKQSIPVITAWQLNERMYGELQGLNKQETADRFGKEKVHEWRRSYDIPPPNGESLEMCAERAVAYFKEQIQPDLLTGKNIMIAAHGNSLRSIIMYLDRLTSQEVISLELSTGIPMLYIFKEGKFIRRGSPVAPSEAGVYAYTRKLALYRQKLDEMLH
;
A
#
# COMPACT_ATOMS: atom_id res chain seq x y z
N MET A 1 -30.29 49.87 1.64
CA MET A 1 -30.16 49.05 2.84
C MET A 1 -31.26 48.02 2.82
N ALA A 2 -30.90 46.79 2.44
CA ALA A 2 -31.83 45.65 2.48
C ALA A 2 -31.04 44.49 3.11
N ALA A 3 -31.46 44.10 4.31
CA ALA A 3 -30.89 42.98 5.03
C ALA A 3 -31.54 41.69 4.51
N SER A 4 -30.70 40.78 4.03
CA SER A 4 -31.11 39.46 3.57
C SER A 4 -30.97 38.47 4.73
N THR A 5 -32.08 37.94 5.20
CA THR A 5 -32.17 36.91 6.24
C THR A 5 -32.02 35.55 5.58
N PHE A 6 -30.96 34.80 5.94
CA PHE A 6 -30.81 33.40 5.59
C PHE A 6 -31.60 32.53 6.57
N GLN A 7 -32.62 31.86 6.09
CA GLN A 7 -33.32 30.80 6.82
C GLN A 7 -32.62 29.46 6.53
N HIS A 8 -32.10 28.81 7.58
CA HIS A 8 -31.62 27.44 7.53
C HIS A 8 -32.80 26.48 7.57
N ALA A 9 -32.99 25.69 6.52
CA ALA A 9 -33.92 24.59 6.47
C ALA A 9 -33.32 23.36 7.20
N LEU A 10 -33.98 22.95 8.28
CA LEU A 10 -33.69 21.68 8.99
C LEU A 10 -34.40 20.54 8.25
N GLY A 11 -33.63 19.65 7.62
CA GLY A 11 -34.14 18.42 7.03
C GLY A 11 -34.32 17.33 8.08
N THR A 12 -35.53 16.77 8.15
CA THR A 12 -35.86 15.63 9.01
C THR A 12 -35.61 14.34 8.22
N VAL A 13 -34.68 13.49 8.69
CA VAL A 13 -34.44 12.15 8.12
C VAL A 13 -35.29 11.15 8.90
N LYS A 14 -36.19 10.45 8.20
CA LYS A 14 -36.99 9.35 8.76
C LYS A 14 -36.28 8.03 8.49
N PHE A 15 -35.93 7.30 9.54
CA PHE A 15 -35.53 5.89 9.43
C PHE A 15 -36.74 4.99 9.69
N LEU A 16 -37.01 4.08 8.76
CA LEU A 16 -37.96 2.99 8.94
C LEU A 16 -37.19 1.78 9.49
N GLY A 17 -37.43 1.45 10.76
CA GLY A 17 -36.98 0.19 11.35
C GLY A 17 -37.98 -0.91 11.01
N TRP A 18 -37.45 -2.06 10.56
CA TRP A 18 -38.25 -3.27 10.39
C TRP A 18 -38.18 -4.09 11.66
N ASP A 19 -39.32 -4.22 12.33
CA ASP A 19 -39.48 -5.12 13.48
C ASP A 19 -40.52 -6.17 13.08
N SER A 20 -40.10 -7.42 13.09
CA SER A 20 -40.92 -8.57 12.75
C SER A 20 -41.33 -9.32 13.99
N SER A 21 -42.46 -8.91 14.58
CA SER A 21 -43.25 -9.76 15.48
C SER A 21 -44.73 -9.35 15.44
N PRO A 22 -45.67 -10.29 15.38
CA PRO A 22 -47.07 -10.00 15.19
C PRO A 22 -47.77 -9.67 16.52
N GLY A 23 -48.31 -8.45 16.57
CA GLY A 23 -49.32 -8.10 17.56
C GLY A 23 -48.93 -7.03 18.56
N SER A 24 -49.03 -5.76 18.21
CA SER A 24 -49.51 -4.70 19.11
C SER A 24 -49.59 -3.37 18.34
N GLN A 25 -50.51 -2.55 18.80
CA GLN A 25 -51.00 -1.35 18.15
C GLN A 25 -49.98 -0.21 18.08
N ASN A 26 -50.15 0.66 17.10
CA ASN A 26 -49.43 1.87 16.78
C ASN A 26 -49.06 2.78 17.98
N GLY A 27 -47.76 2.99 18.16
CA GLY A 27 -47.24 4.07 18.97
C GLY A 27 -46.02 4.70 18.26
N ILE A 28 -46.22 5.92 17.70
CA ILE A 28 -45.11 6.72 17.13
C ILE A 28 -44.39 7.40 18.29
N SER A 29 -43.21 6.95 18.59
CA SER A 29 -42.35 7.68 19.53
C SER A 29 -41.33 8.53 18.75
N THR A 30 -41.45 9.85 18.87
CA THR A 30 -40.53 10.84 18.36
C THR A 30 -39.42 11.08 19.38
N PHE A 31 -38.19 10.70 19.05
CA PHE A 31 -37.00 11.13 19.79
C PHE A 31 -36.42 12.40 19.15
N SER A 32 -36.38 13.48 19.94
CA SER A 32 -35.71 14.72 19.56
C SER A 32 -34.27 14.69 20.07
N VAL A 33 -33.28 14.66 19.18
CA VAL A 33 -31.88 14.80 19.52
C VAL A 33 -31.50 16.27 19.35
N LYS A 34 -31.21 16.95 20.46
CA LYS A 34 -30.59 18.29 20.45
C LYS A 34 -29.09 18.12 20.23
N MET A 35 -28.59 18.57 19.08
CA MET A 35 -27.17 18.79 18.91
C MET A 35 -26.77 20.10 19.56
N VAL A 36 -25.86 20.03 20.54
CA VAL A 36 -25.19 21.18 21.10
C VAL A 36 -23.84 21.32 20.39
N SER A 37 -23.70 22.39 19.62
CA SER A 37 -22.40 22.78 19.07
C SER A 37 -21.54 23.33 20.20
N LYS A 38 -20.41 22.71 20.48
CA LYS A 38 -19.35 23.30 21.32
C LYS A 38 -18.29 23.88 20.42
N ASP A 39 -18.15 25.19 20.49
CA ASP A 39 -17.03 25.93 19.96
C ASP A 39 -15.74 25.51 20.68
N PHE A 40 -14.73 25.09 19.94
CA PHE A 40 -13.39 24.88 20.48
C PHE A 40 -12.63 26.20 20.50
N GLY A 41 -12.69 26.90 21.63
CA GLY A 41 -11.73 27.93 21.99
C GLY A 41 -10.53 27.28 22.69
N LEU A 42 -9.34 27.47 22.15
CA LEU A 42 -8.08 27.16 22.83
C LEU A 42 -7.87 28.14 23.98
N ASP A 43 -7.93 27.68 25.22
CA ASP A 43 -7.43 28.42 26.39
C ASP A 43 -6.33 27.62 27.08
N MET A 44 -5.09 28.11 26.93
CA MET A 44 -3.91 27.61 27.63
C MET A 44 -3.87 28.27 28.99
N ARG A 45 -4.24 27.58 30.05
CA ARG A 45 -3.89 27.99 31.43
C ARG A 45 -3.30 26.85 32.25
N LEU A 46 -2.07 27.11 32.63
CA LEU A 46 -1.32 26.39 33.64
C LEU A 46 -2.15 26.11 34.88
N LEU A 47 -2.12 24.88 35.38
CA LEU A 47 -2.43 24.57 36.79
C LEU A 47 -1.17 24.13 37.52
N LYS A 48 -0.80 24.95 38.50
CA LYS A 48 0.23 24.74 39.51
C LYS A 48 -0.32 23.88 40.67
N ARG A 49 0.62 23.09 41.22
CA ARG A 49 0.73 22.62 42.61
C ARG A 49 0.07 21.31 43.04
N GLY A 50 0.96 20.38 43.33
CA GLY A 50 0.87 19.38 44.39
C GLY A 50 2.28 19.04 44.84
N ASN A 51 2.60 19.38 46.11
CA ASN A 51 3.87 19.12 46.77
C ASN A 51 4.13 17.63 46.92
N CYS A 52 5.38 17.22 46.71
CA CYS A 52 6.05 16.24 47.58
C CYS A 52 7.57 16.37 47.55
N SER A 53 8.14 16.21 48.70
CA SER A 53 9.46 16.47 49.21
C SER A 53 10.64 15.70 48.60
N SER A 54 11.79 16.38 48.56
CA SER A 54 13.17 15.95 48.80
C SER A 54 13.74 14.76 48.06
N GLY A 55 14.69 15.07 47.14
CA GLY A 55 15.60 14.13 46.54
C GLY A 55 16.56 14.84 45.60
N SER A 56 17.68 15.33 46.13
CA SER A 56 18.73 16.04 45.42
C SER A 56 19.36 15.18 44.29
N CYS A 57 19.24 15.63 43.05
CA CYS A 57 20.12 15.13 41.97
C CYS A 57 20.79 16.31 41.30
N LYS A 58 22.10 16.38 41.51
CA LYS A 58 23.02 17.38 40.92
C LYS A 58 23.15 17.15 39.43
N LEU A 59 22.74 18.12 38.63
CA LEU A 59 23.14 18.23 37.23
C LEU A 59 24.61 18.72 37.19
N ARG A 60 25.50 17.94 36.64
CA ARG A 60 26.83 18.38 36.24
C ARG A 60 26.77 19.01 34.85
N MET A 61 26.94 20.31 34.78
CA MET A 61 27.31 21.00 33.56
C MET A 61 28.75 20.67 33.22
N VAL A 62 29.01 20.21 32.03
CA VAL A 62 30.36 20.06 31.47
C VAL A 62 30.62 21.27 30.59
N HIS A 63 31.46 22.19 31.06
CA HIS A 63 31.98 23.28 30.23
C HIS A 63 33.12 22.71 29.36
N ALA A 64 32.98 22.84 28.05
CA ALA A 64 34.11 22.65 27.12
C ALA A 64 34.88 23.94 27.03
N LEU A 65 36.11 23.91 27.48
CA LEU A 65 37.10 24.99 27.33
C LEU A 65 37.62 24.95 25.86
N ALA A 66 37.53 26.09 25.22
CA ALA A 66 38.24 26.36 23.98
C ALA A 66 39.70 26.72 24.28
N SER A 67 40.61 25.99 23.71
CA SER A 67 42.06 26.38 23.69
C SER A 67 42.39 26.87 22.28
N HIS A 68 42.80 28.14 22.24
CA HIS A 68 43.45 28.75 21.08
C HIS A 68 44.90 28.25 20.94
N SER A 69 45.33 27.90 19.71
CA SER A 69 46.73 28.01 19.31
C SER A 69 46.86 28.31 17.82
N SER A 70 47.39 29.42 17.59
CA SER A 70 48.25 30.05 16.56
C SER A 70 48.48 29.36 15.23
N VAL A 71 48.10 30.10 14.19
CA VAL A 71 48.72 30.50 12.90
C VAL A 71 49.99 29.75 12.48
N ALA A 72 49.94 29.12 11.31
CA ALA A 72 51.04 28.97 10.37
C ALA A 72 50.48 29.07 8.94
N ASP A 73 51.13 29.93 8.15
CA ASP A 73 50.79 30.34 6.79
C ASP A 73 50.99 29.25 5.71
N PRO A 74 50.50 29.45 4.49
CA PRO A 74 50.11 28.35 3.60
C PRO A 74 51.23 27.91 2.68
N VAL A 75 51.36 26.60 2.54
CA VAL A 75 52.10 25.99 1.41
C VAL A 75 51.09 25.73 0.31
N GLN A 76 51.30 26.39 -0.83
CA GLN A 76 50.58 26.13 -2.09
C GLN A 76 50.83 24.68 -2.53
N ALA A 77 49.74 23.93 -2.62
CA ALA A 77 49.75 22.66 -3.34
C ALA A 77 49.11 22.84 -4.74
N PRO A 78 49.60 22.09 -5.74
CA PRO A 78 49.27 22.34 -7.13
C PRO A 78 47.82 21.99 -7.46
N SER A 79 47.22 22.82 -8.29
CA SER A 79 45.93 22.63 -8.93
C SER A 79 45.90 21.29 -9.64
N ASN A 80 45.20 20.33 -9.09
CA ASN A 80 44.83 19.15 -9.82
C ASN A 80 43.39 19.30 -10.36
N GLN A 81 43.35 19.10 -11.64
CA GLN A 81 42.24 19.22 -12.56
C GLN A 81 40.94 18.55 -12.08
N ASN A 82 39.85 19.23 -12.35
CA ASN A 82 38.48 18.72 -12.43
C ASN A 82 38.42 17.30 -12.95
N SER A 83 38.34 16.33 -12.09
CA SER A 83 37.61 15.13 -12.37
C SER A 83 36.14 15.41 -12.02
N SER A 84 35.36 15.86 -12.99
CA SER A 84 33.92 15.74 -12.95
C SER A 84 33.61 14.26 -12.83
N ASP A 85 33.55 13.78 -11.59
CA ASP A 85 32.95 12.51 -11.26
C ASP A 85 31.45 12.66 -11.52
N SER A 86 31.09 12.57 -12.81
CA SER A 86 29.73 12.36 -13.21
C SER A 86 29.33 11.05 -12.54
N GLN A 87 28.71 11.15 -11.36
CA GLN A 87 28.01 10.04 -10.74
C GLN A 87 27.12 9.44 -11.83
N LYS A 88 27.58 8.36 -12.41
CA LYS A 88 26.80 7.53 -13.32
C LYS A 88 25.57 7.14 -12.52
N LYS A 89 24.46 7.86 -12.75
CA LYS A 89 23.15 7.58 -12.19
C LYS A 89 22.90 6.11 -12.45
N THR A 90 23.00 5.29 -11.43
CA THR A 90 22.71 3.87 -11.56
C THR A 90 21.25 3.79 -11.95
N ASN A 91 20.96 3.36 -13.20
CA ASN A 91 19.59 3.24 -13.72
C ASN A 91 18.86 2.04 -13.08
N GLU A 92 19.03 1.86 -11.79
CA GLU A 92 18.33 0.84 -11.02
C GLU A 92 17.01 1.39 -10.53
N THR A 93 15.92 0.66 -10.78
CA THR A 93 14.57 1.00 -10.32
C THR A 93 14.00 -0.12 -9.47
N ALA A 94 13.15 0.25 -8.53
CA ALA A 94 12.46 -0.68 -7.65
C ALA A 94 11.06 -0.99 -8.19
N LEU A 95 10.72 -2.27 -8.21
CA LEU A 95 9.34 -2.77 -8.36
C LEU A 95 8.95 -3.46 -7.05
N ILE A 96 7.94 -2.91 -6.37
CA ILE A 96 7.42 -3.44 -5.12
C ILE A 96 6.07 -4.09 -5.42
N LEU A 97 5.90 -5.35 -5.04
CA LEU A 97 4.64 -6.09 -5.13
C LEU A 97 4.11 -6.33 -3.72
N ILE A 98 2.86 -5.96 -3.45
CA ILE A 98 2.22 -6.18 -2.16
C ILE A 98 0.85 -6.84 -2.38
N ARG A 99 0.67 -8.06 -1.86
CA ARG A 99 -0.66 -8.62 -1.73
C ARG A 99 -1.41 -7.86 -0.65
N HIS A 100 -2.67 -7.52 -0.92
CA HIS A 100 -3.53 -6.83 0.04
C HIS A 100 -3.52 -7.52 1.41
N GLY A 101 -3.70 -6.75 2.49
CA GLY A 101 -3.89 -7.25 3.85
C GLY A 101 -5.11 -8.17 3.96
N GLU A 102 -5.23 -8.89 5.08
CA GLU A 102 -6.37 -9.78 5.30
C GLU A 102 -7.69 -9.04 5.11
N SER A 103 -8.62 -9.61 4.34
CA SER A 103 -9.97 -9.08 4.13
C SER A 103 -10.99 -9.80 5.01
N LEU A 104 -12.16 -9.18 5.24
CA LEU A 104 -13.26 -9.78 6.03
C LEU A 104 -13.70 -11.15 5.51
N TRP A 105 -13.54 -11.42 4.20
CA TRP A 105 -13.85 -12.74 3.66
C TRP A 105 -12.68 -13.71 3.72
N ASN A 106 -11.43 -13.23 3.80
CA ASN A 106 -10.30 -14.09 4.13
C ASN A 106 -10.44 -14.66 5.55
N GLU A 107 -10.77 -13.80 6.53
CA GLU A 107 -11.03 -14.19 7.91
C GLU A 107 -12.11 -15.29 8.01
N LYS A 108 -13.20 -15.13 7.27
CA LYS A 108 -14.32 -16.08 7.21
C LYS A 108 -14.05 -17.30 6.32
N ASN A 109 -12.86 -17.45 5.75
CA ASN A 109 -12.49 -18.51 4.82
C ASN A 109 -13.42 -18.64 3.60
N LEU A 110 -13.90 -17.49 3.06
CA LEU A 110 -14.76 -17.47 1.88
C LEU A 110 -13.95 -17.29 0.58
N PHE A 111 -14.51 -17.75 -0.53
CA PHE A 111 -14.04 -17.41 -1.86
C PHE A 111 -14.37 -15.94 -2.14
N THR A 112 -13.38 -15.07 -2.26
CA THR A 112 -13.59 -13.63 -2.44
C THR A 112 -13.68 -13.23 -3.91
N GLY A 113 -12.72 -13.65 -4.72
CA GLY A 113 -12.66 -13.28 -6.14
C GLY A 113 -12.74 -11.77 -6.36
N CYS A 114 -13.62 -11.37 -7.27
CA CYS A 114 -13.85 -9.98 -7.63
C CYS A 114 -14.89 -9.25 -6.75
N VAL A 115 -15.43 -9.92 -5.71
CA VAL A 115 -16.32 -9.24 -4.75
C VAL A 115 -15.51 -8.20 -3.98
N ASP A 116 -16.07 -7.00 -3.85
CA ASP A 116 -15.38 -5.84 -3.29
C ASP A 116 -15.55 -5.79 -1.76
N VAL A 117 -14.62 -6.41 -1.05
CA VAL A 117 -14.65 -6.61 0.40
C VAL A 117 -13.46 -5.86 1.04
N PRO A 118 -13.68 -5.06 2.11
CA PRO A 118 -12.64 -4.32 2.78
C PRO A 118 -11.71 -5.20 3.63
N LEU A 119 -10.65 -4.58 4.18
CA LEU A 119 -9.72 -5.21 5.10
C LEU A 119 -10.35 -5.46 6.47
N THR A 120 -9.83 -6.47 7.19
CA THR A 120 -10.02 -6.61 8.64
C THR A 120 -9.11 -5.63 9.39
N GLN A 121 -9.29 -5.51 10.72
CA GLN A 121 -8.36 -4.78 11.57
C GLN A 121 -6.93 -5.32 11.42
N LYS A 122 -6.76 -6.64 11.41
CA LYS A 122 -5.47 -7.30 11.14
C LYS A 122 -4.91 -6.93 9.76
N GLY A 123 -5.75 -6.92 8.72
CA GLY A 123 -5.34 -6.51 7.38
C GLY A 123 -4.88 -5.05 7.30
N VAL A 124 -5.46 -4.15 8.11
CA VAL A 124 -5.00 -2.76 8.26
C VAL A 124 -3.60 -2.74 8.90
N GLU A 125 -3.39 -3.51 9.95
CA GLU A 125 -2.09 -3.62 10.63
C GLU A 125 -1.01 -4.22 9.70
N GLU A 126 -1.35 -5.26 8.94
CA GLU A 126 -0.48 -5.85 7.90
C GLU A 126 -0.09 -4.81 6.84
N ALA A 127 -1.03 -3.97 6.40
CA ALA A 127 -0.75 -2.92 5.41
C ALA A 127 0.17 -1.81 5.98
N ILE A 128 -0.03 -1.42 7.23
CA ILE A 128 0.84 -0.47 7.93
C ILE A 128 2.25 -1.05 8.09
N GLU A 129 2.36 -2.32 8.48
CA GLU A 129 3.64 -2.99 8.63
C GLU A 129 4.37 -3.13 7.28
N ALA A 130 3.65 -3.45 6.20
CA ALA A 130 4.21 -3.41 4.84
C ALA A 130 4.81 -2.03 4.53
N GLY A 131 4.09 -0.97 4.87
CA GLY A 131 4.54 0.41 4.69
C GLY A 131 5.82 0.73 5.46
N LYS A 132 5.95 0.27 6.71
CA LYS A 132 7.19 0.42 7.50
C LYS A 132 8.37 -0.25 6.81
N ARG A 133 8.20 -1.47 6.30
CA ARG A 133 9.25 -2.23 5.62
C ARG A 133 9.76 -1.55 4.36
N ILE A 134 8.89 -0.89 3.60
CA ILE A 134 9.25 -0.19 2.36
C ILE A 134 9.46 1.32 2.54
N SER A 135 9.39 1.85 3.75
CA SER A 135 9.35 3.29 4.04
C SER A 135 10.51 4.09 3.46
N ASN A 136 11.67 3.48 3.25
CA ASN A 136 12.86 4.10 2.67
C ASN A 136 13.00 3.90 1.15
N ILE A 137 12.20 3.02 0.55
CA ILE A 137 12.26 2.75 -0.90
C ILE A 137 11.45 3.84 -1.61
N PRO A 138 12.01 4.60 -2.58
CA PRO A 138 11.20 5.57 -3.30
C PRO A 138 10.09 4.90 -4.07
N VAL A 139 8.94 5.60 -4.13
CA VAL A 139 7.80 5.23 -4.94
C VAL A 139 7.43 6.45 -5.76
N ASP A 140 7.40 6.33 -7.07
CA ASP A 140 7.07 7.40 -8.00
C ASP A 140 5.67 7.22 -8.61
N ILE A 141 5.18 5.99 -8.66
CA ILE A 141 3.85 5.65 -9.16
C ILE A 141 3.33 4.38 -8.45
N ILE A 142 2.02 4.34 -8.22
CA ILE A 142 1.34 3.20 -7.59
C ILE A 142 0.30 2.66 -8.55
N TYR A 143 0.31 1.35 -8.77
CA TYR A 143 -0.73 0.62 -9.46
C TYR A 143 -1.54 -0.21 -8.46
N THR A 144 -2.85 -0.13 -8.53
CA THR A 144 -3.76 -0.95 -7.70
C THR A 144 -4.79 -1.65 -8.56
N SER A 145 -5.39 -2.70 -8.02
CA SER A 145 -6.63 -3.22 -8.59
C SER A 145 -7.80 -2.26 -8.34
N ALA A 146 -8.93 -2.50 -9.01
CA ALA A 146 -10.16 -1.78 -8.77
C ALA A 146 -10.82 -2.13 -7.41
N LEU A 147 -10.35 -3.17 -6.70
CA LEU A 147 -10.95 -3.66 -5.47
C LEU A 147 -10.42 -2.92 -4.24
N ILE A 148 -11.33 -2.52 -3.36
CA ILE A 148 -11.06 -1.65 -2.21
C ILE A 148 -9.93 -2.17 -1.29
N ARG A 149 -9.83 -3.47 -1.04
CA ARG A 149 -8.80 -4.05 -0.16
C ARG A 149 -7.38 -3.80 -0.65
N ALA A 150 -7.16 -3.79 -1.96
CA ALA A 150 -5.85 -3.46 -2.54
C ALA A 150 -5.56 -1.96 -2.47
N GLN A 151 -6.55 -1.13 -2.75
CA GLN A 151 -6.46 0.32 -2.62
C GLN A 151 -6.20 0.73 -1.16
N MET A 152 -6.95 0.19 -0.19
CA MET A 152 -6.71 0.41 1.24
C MET A 152 -5.28 0.02 1.62
N THR A 153 -4.80 -1.13 1.17
CA THR A 153 -3.44 -1.59 1.45
C THR A 153 -2.40 -0.61 0.94
N ALA A 154 -2.54 -0.13 -0.31
CA ALA A 154 -1.64 0.85 -0.89
C ALA A 154 -1.63 2.16 -0.08
N MET A 155 -2.81 2.71 0.21
CA MET A 155 -2.95 3.99 0.92
C MET A 155 -2.40 3.90 2.35
N LEU A 156 -2.72 2.83 3.09
CA LEU A 156 -2.22 2.60 4.45
C LEU A 156 -0.70 2.42 4.48
N ALA A 157 -0.13 1.65 3.54
CA ALA A 157 1.30 1.50 3.43
C ALA A 157 2.01 2.84 3.20
N MET A 158 1.45 3.70 2.36
CA MET A 158 2.04 5.00 2.07
C MET A 158 1.99 5.99 3.25
N THR A 159 1.14 5.79 4.26
CA THR A 159 1.17 6.60 5.49
C THR A 159 2.50 6.49 6.24
N GLN A 160 3.24 5.39 6.04
CA GLN A 160 4.51 5.11 6.69
C GLN A 160 5.73 5.57 5.84
N HIS A 161 5.50 6.07 4.62
CA HIS A 161 6.58 6.40 3.70
C HIS A 161 7.33 7.68 4.13
N ARG A 162 8.66 7.61 4.23
CA ARG A 162 9.49 8.71 4.80
C ARG A 162 9.48 9.98 3.97
N ARG A 163 9.30 9.90 2.66
CA ARG A 163 9.25 11.08 1.78
C ARG A 163 7.96 11.87 1.90
N LYS A 164 6.94 11.33 2.59
CA LYS A 164 5.64 11.96 2.84
C LYS A 164 4.94 12.54 1.61
N LYS A 165 5.23 11.99 0.43
CA LYS A 165 4.48 12.30 -0.77
C LYS A 165 3.06 11.76 -0.66
N VAL A 166 2.10 12.50 -1.19
CA VAL A 166 0.67 12.18 -1.09
C VAL A 166 0.25 11.28 -2.24
N PRO A 167 -0.24 10.05 -1.99
CA PRO A 167 -0.83 9.22 -3.03
C PRO A 167 -2.18 9.81 -3.46
N ILE A 168 -2.37 10.00 -4.76
CA ILE A 168 -3.58 10.60 -5.34
C ILE A 168 -4.12 9.66 -6.41
N ILE A 169 -5.38 9.23 -6.24
CA ILE A 169 -6.06 8.40 -7.22
C ILE A 169 -6.31 9.22 -8.49
N MET A 170 -5.88 8.65 -9.61
CA MET A 170 -6.07 9.26 -10.92
C MET A 170 -7.44 8.88 -11.48
N HIS A 171 -8.31 9.87 -11.64
CA HIS A 171 -9.64 9.70 -12.21
C HIS A 171 -9.61 9.92 -13.72
N ASN A 172 -9.80 8.84 -14.47
CA ASN A 172 -9.81 8.86 -15.94
C ASN A 172 -11.12 8.27 -16.51
N GLU A 173 -12.13 8.07 -15.67
CA GLU A 173 -13.41 7.44 -16.02
C GLU A 173 -14.23 8.30 -17.00
N SER A 174 -14.05 9.63 -16.90
CA SER A 174 -14.67 10.59 -17.81
C SER A 174 -13.83 11.84 -17.92
N GLN A 175 -14.07 12.65 -18.96
CA GLN A 175 -13.41 13.95 -19.11
C GLN A 175 -13.72 14.87 -17.92
N GLN A 176 -14.94 14.81 -17.40
CA GLN A 176 -15.34 15.61 -16.23
C GLN A 176 -14.61 15.19 -14.96
N ALA A 177 -14.52 13.88 -14.68
CA ALA A 177 -13.76 13.35 -13.55
C ALA A 177 -12.28 13.76 -13.61
N LYS A 178 -11.68 13.64 -14.79
CA LYS A 178 -10.30 14.09 -15.04
C LYS A 178 -10.12 15.59 -14.78
N THR A 179 -11.04 16.42 -15.23
CA THR A 179 -10.99 17.87 -15.01
C THR A 179 -11.15 18.22 -13.52
N TRP A 180 -12.07 17.54 -12.82
CA TRP A 180 -12.34 17.81 -11.40
C TRP A 180 -11.23 17.35 -10.48
N SER A 181 -10.49 16.32 -10.86
CA SER A 181 -9.36 15.79 -10.10
C SER A 181 -8.00 16.43 -10.46
N GLN A 182 -7.99 17.43 -11.34
CA GLN A 182 -6.76 18.05 -11.83
C GLN A 182 -6.07 18.87 -10.73
N ILE A 183 -4.75 18.69 -10.61
CA ILE A 183 -3.88 19.49 -9.71
C ILE A 183 -3.28 20.61 -10.54
N TYR A 184 -3.56 21.86 -10.14
CA TYR A 184 -3.06 23.05 -10.85
C TYR A 184 -1.72 23.57 -10.32
N SER A 185 -1.38 23.26 -9.05
CA SER A 185 -0.10 23.66 -8.46
C SER A 185 1.01 22.68 -8.86
N GLY A 186 2.04 23.19 -9.54
CA GLY A 186 3.21 22.39 -9.92
C GLY A 186 3.99 21.84 -8.71
N ASP A 187 4.04 22.56 -7.61
CA ASP A 187 4.72 22.11 -6.40
C ASP A 187 3.93 21.04 -5.67
N THR A 188 2.61 21.15 -5.61
CA THR A 188 1.75 20.09 -5.09
C THR A 188 1.88 18.83 -5.93
N MET A 189 1.93 18.96 -7.26
CA MET A 189 2.10 17.82 -8.17
C MET A 189 3.42 17.08 -7.93
N LYS A 190 4.53 17.79 -7.69
CA LYS A 190 5.84 17.19 -7.35
C LYS A 190 5.81 16.42 -6.03
N GLN A 191 4.93 16.81 -5.10
CA GLN A 191 4.73 16.15 -3.81
C GLN A 191 3.66 15.06 -3.85
N SER A 192 3.11 14.77 -5.01
CA SER A 192 2.08 13.76 -5.21
C SER A 192 2.66 12.50 -5.86
N ILE A 193 2.02 11.37 -5.59
CA ILE A 193 2.28 10.09 -6.24
C ILE A 193 0.99 9.67 -6.95
N PRO A 194 0.98 9.52 -8.27
CA PRO A 194 -0.20 9.05 -8.98
C PRO A 194 -0.52 7.60 -8.61
N VAL A 195 -1.78 7.34 -8.30
CA VAL A 195 -2.32 5.99 -8.06
C VAL A 195 -3.24 5.64 -9.21
N ILE A 196 -2.86 4.63 -9.98
CA ILE A 196 -3.59 4.14 -11.14
C ILE A 196 -4.36 2.89 -10.75
N THR A 197 -5.67 2.93 -10.91
CA THR A 197 -6.57 1.81 -10.67
C THR A 197 -6.79 1.04 -11.96
N ALA A 198 -6.59 -0.29 -11.94
CA ALA A 198 -6.71 -1.16 -13.11
C ALA A 198 -7.45 -2.46 -12.76
N TRP A 199 -8.57 -2.72 -13.43
CA TRP A 199 -9.33 -3.97 -13.24
C TRP A 199 -8.52 -5.21 -13.64
N GLN A 200 -7.57 -5.07 -14.55
CA GLN A 200 -6.68 -6.15 -14.98
C GLN A 200 -5.82 -6.69 -13.83
N LEU A 201 -5.66 -5.91 -12.75
CA LEU A 201 -4.97 -6.32 -11.53
C LEU A 201 -5.92 -6.92 -10.48
N ASN A 202 -7.23 -7.02 -10.75
CA ASN A 202 -8.18 -7.64 -9.84
C ASN A 202 -7.81 -9.09 -9.53
N GLU A 203 -8.32 -9.59 -8.41
CA GLU A 203 -8.21 -11.00 -8.07
C GLU A 203 -8.85 -11.88 -9.14
N ARG A 204 -8.41 -13.12 -9.24
CA ARG A 204 -9.03 -14.13 -10.09
C ARG A 204 -10.51 -14.26 -9.75
N MET A 205 -11.35 -14.21 -10.75
CA MET A 205 -12.80 -14.35 -10.58
C MET A 205 -13.14 -15.82 -10.30
N TYR A 206 -13.77 -16.07 -9.16
CA TYR A 206 -14.10 -17.43 -8.73
C TYR A 206 -15.51 -17.89 -9.19
N GLY A 207 -16.21 -17.10 -10.02
CA GLY A 207 -17.52 -17.44 -10.56
C GLY A 207 -18.53 -17.78 -9.47
N GLU A 208 -19.21 -18.92 -9.61
CA GLU A 208 -20.24 -19.39 -8.67
C GLU A 208 -19.73 -19.73 -7.27
N LEU A 209 -18.42 -19.80 -7.08
CA LEU A 209 -17.86 -20.07 -5.76
C LEU A 209 -17.78 -18.80 -4.90
N GLN A 210 -17.91 -17.58 -5.48
CA GLN A 210 -17.79 -16.34 -4.72
C GLN A 210 -18.83 -16.27 -3.60
N GLY A 211 -18.37 -16.01 -2.38
CA GLY A 211 -19.19 -15.96 -1.16
C GLY A 211 -19.38 -17.33 -0.48
N LEU A 212 -19.04 -18.43 -1.12
CA LEU A 212 -19.10 -19.75 -0.48
C LEU A 212 -17.92 -19.96 0.47
N ASN A 213 -18.17 -20.69 1.57
CA ASN A 213 -17.11 -21.13 2.45
C ASN A 213 -16.29 -22.24 1.78
N LYS A 214 -14.96 -22.15 1.86
CA LYS A 214 -14.07 -23.07 1.15
C LYS A 214 -14.18 -24.51 1.67
N GLN A 215 -14.43 -24.70 2.96
CA GLN A 215 -14.59 -26.03 3.55
C GLN A 215 -15.94 -26.62 3.15
N GLU A 216 -17.02 -25.88 3.32
CA GLU A 216 -18.38 -26.33 2.93
C GLU A 216 -18.46 -26.62 1.42
N THR A 217 -17.76 -25.85 0.61
CA THR A 217 -17.66 -26.08 -0.84
C THR A 217 -16.93 -27.40 -1.12
N ALA A 218 -15.85 -27.70 -0.38
CA ALA A 218 -15.12 -28.94 -0.52
C ALA A 218 -15.95 -30.16 -0.05
N ASP A 219 -16.75 -29.98 0.98
CA ASP A 219 -17.66 -31.02 1.46
C ASP A 219 -18.82 -31.28 0.47
N ARG A 220 -19.30 -30.23 -0.23
CA ARG A 220 -20.39 -30.31 -1.21
C ARG A 220 -19.98 -30.83 -2.58
N PHE A 221 -18.87 -30.35 -3.13
CA PHE A 221 -18.41 -30.66 -4.50
C PHE A 221 -17.30 -31.68 -4.57
N GLY A 222 -16.80 -32.15 -3.42
CA GLY A 222 -15.64 -33.01 -3.30
C GLY A 222 -14.33 -32.23 -3.19
N LYS A 223 -13.47 -32.69 -2.27
CA LYS A 223 -12.17 -32.01 -1.96
C LYS A 223 -11.26 -31.94 -3.19
N GLU A 224 -11.22 -32.99 -3.98
CA GLU A 224 -10.38 -33.08 -5.19
C GLU A 224 -10.77 -32.05 -6.22
N LYS A 225 -12.06 -31.94 -6.53
CA LYS A 225 -12.57 -31.00 -7.52
C LYS A 225 -12.38 -29.54 -7.08
N VAL A 226 -12.64 -29.23 -5.80
CA VAL A 226 -12.38 -27.89 -5.27
C VAL A 226 -10.88 -27.58 -5.21
N HIS A 227 -10.05 -28.57 -4.91
CA HIS A 227 -8.60 -28.43 -5.00
C HIS A 227 -8.14 -28.14 -6.42
N GLU A 228 -8.67 -28.87 -7.42
CA GLU A 228 -8.41 -28.64 -8.83
C GLU A 228 -8.75 -27.20 -9.25
N TRP A 229 -9.95 -26.71 -8.95
CA TRP A 229 -10.34 -25.32 -9.24
C TRP A 229 -9.45 -24.27 -8.56
N ARG A 230 -8.87 -24.61 -7.42
CA ARG A 230 -8.02 -23.67 -6.66
C ARG A 230 -6.54 -23.72 -7.05
N ARG A 231 -6.06 -24.88 -7.50
CA ARG A 231 -4.64 -25.20 -7.65
C ARG A 231 -4.24 -25.73 -9.03
N SER A 232 -5.15 -25.78 -10.01
CA SER A 232 -4.76 -25.96 -11.40
C SER A 232 -4.41 -24.63 -12.04
N TYR A 233 -3.64 -24.68 -13.11
CA TYR A 233 -3.28 -23.51 -13.90
C TYR A 233 -4.39 -23.11 -14.88
N ASP A 234 -4.96 -24.11 -15.58
CA ASP A 234 -5.84 -23.98 -16.72
C ASP A 234 -7.32 -24.31 -16.46
N ILE A 235 -7.64 -24.96 -15.33
CA ILE A 235 -9.02 -25.36 -15.03
C ILE A 235 -9.75 -24.28 -14.22
N PRO A 236 -10.77 -23.60 -14.80
CA PRO A 236 -11.54 -22.59 -14.12
C PRO A 236 -12.62 -23.22 -13.21
N PRO A 237 -13.04 -22.54 -12.13
CA PRO A 237 -14.29 -22.86 -11.45
C PRO A 237 -15.48 -22.52 -12.35
N PRO A 238 -16.72 -23.03 -12.04
CA PRO A 238 -17.91 -22.73 -12.83
C PRO A 238 -18.15 -21.22 -12.99
N ASN A 239 -18.25 -20.76 -14.23
CA ASN A 239 -18.41 -19.36 -14.59
C ASN A 239 -17.31 -18.43 -14.01
N GLY A 240 -16.11 -18.96 -13.77
CA GLY A 240 -14.97 -18.20 -13.25
C GLY A 240 -13.74 -18.21 -14.17
N GLU A 241 -12.63 -17.66 -13.67
CA GLU A 241 -11.34 -17.63 -14.35
C GLU A 241 -10.44 -18.78 -13.87
N SER A 242 -9.67 -19.38 -14.80
CA SER A 242 -8.47 -20.14 -14.46
C SER A 242 -7.33 -19.19 -14.04
N LEU A 243 -6.22 -19.73 -13.53
CA LEU A 243 -5.04 -18.91 -13.28
C LEU A 243 -4.41 -18.42 -14.59
N GLU A 244 -4.50 -19.21 -15.66
CA GLU A 244 -4.08 -18.84 -17.01
C GLU A 244 -4.81 -17.59 -17.52
N MET A 245 -6.14 -17.58 -17.49
CA MET A 245 -6.97 -16.42 -17.90
C MET A 245 -6.63 -15.17 -17.05
N CYS A 246 -6.40 -15.35 -15.76
CA CYS A 246 -5.94 -14.26 -14.89
C CYS A 246 -4.54 -13.77 -15.32
N ALA A 247 -3.64 -14.69 -15.72
CA ALA A 247 -2.31 -14.35 -16.17
C ALA A 247 -2.33 -13.59 -17.50
N GLU A 248 -3.17 -13.97 -18.44
CA GLU A 248 -3.31 -13.28 -19.73
C GLU A 248 -3.58 -11.78 -19.52
N ARG A 249 -4.60 -11.41 -18.72
CA ARG A 249 -4.94 -10.01 -18.50
C ARG A 249 -3.91 -9.26 -17.63
N ALA A 250 -3.42 -9.90 -16.56
CA ALA A 250 -2.51 -9.24 -15.63
C ALA A 250 -1.12 -9.01 -16.24
N VAL A 251 -0.60 -9.98 -16.98
CA VAL A 251 0.71 -9.90 -17.64
C VAL A 251 0.67 -8.97 -18.85
N ALA A 252 -0.42 -9.00 -19.65
CA ALA A 252 -0.59 -8.05 -20.74
C ALA A 252 -0.55 -6.61 -20.22
N TYR A 253 -1.35 -6.32 -19.18
CA TYR A 253 -1.35 -4.99 -18.55
C TYR A 253 0.01 -4.61 -17.96
N PHE A 254 0.71 -5.54 -17.33
CA PHE A 254 2.05 -5.30 -16.82
C PHE A 254 3.02 -4.89 -17.92
N LYS A 255 3.03 -5.62 -19.05
CA LYS A 255 3.91 -5.34 -20.20
C LYS A 255 3.60 -4.02 -20.88
N GLU A 256 2.32 -3.70 -21.04
CA GLU A 256 1.86 -2.55 -21.82
C GLU A 256 1.87 -1.25 -21.03
N GLN A 257 1.57 -1.29 -19.72
CA GLN A 257 1.40 -0.10 -18.91
C GLN A 257 2.48 0.07 -17.83
N ILE A 258 2.86 -1.01 -17.13
CA ILE A 258 3.75 -0.93 -15.97
C ILE A 258 5.22 -1.00 -16.36
N GLN A 259 5.58 -1.92 -17.22
CA GLN A 259 6.98 -2.12 -17.64
C GLN A 259 7.57 -0.90 -18.35
N PRO A 260 6.85 -0.14 -19.20
CA PRO A 260 7.36 1.10 -19.77
C PRO A 260 7.73 2.14 -18.70
N ASP A 261 6.96 2.25 -17.63
CA ASP A 261 7.27 3.15 -16.53
C ASP A 261 8.57 2.74 -15.79
N LEU A 262 8.83 1.44 -15.60
CA LEU A 262 10.12 0.96 -15.11
C LEU A 262 11.28 1.33 -16.04
N LEU A 263 11.08 1.20 -17.34
CA LEU A 263 12.08 1.55 -18.35
C LEU A 263 12.42 3.03 -18.35
N THR A 264 11.47 3.90 -18.00
CA THR A 264 11.72 5.35 -17.83
C THR A 264 12.43 5.71 -16.50
N GLY A 265 12.73 4.72 -15.66
CA GLY A 265 13.45 4.95 -14.41
C GLY A 265 12.54 5.23 -13.19
N LYS A 266 11.23 4.96 -13.27
CA LYS A 266 10.30 5.15 -12.15
C LYS A 266 10.32 3.95 -11.21
N ASN A 267 10.26 4.25 -9.90
CA ASN A 267 10.05 3.24 -8.86
C ASN A 267 8.57 2.98 -8.71
N ILE A 268 8.16 1.73 -8.80
CA ILE A 268 6.76 1.34 -8.89
C ILE A 268 6.36 0.48 -7.71
N MET A 269 5.17 0.75 -7.16
CA MET A 269 4.49 -0.15 -6.22
C MET A 269 3.22 -0.71 -6.87
N ILE A 270 3.03 -2.03 -6.80
CA ILE A 270 1.79 -2.71 -7.20
C ILE A 270 1.16 -3.30 -5.96
N ALA A 271 -0.02 -2.83 -5.60
CA ALA A 271 -0.86 -3.44 -4.57
C ALA A 271 -2.02 -4.19 -5.23
N ALA A 272 -2.02 -5.51 -5.12
CA ALA A 272 -2.97 -6.35 -5.83
C ALA A 272 -3.31 -7.64 -5.04
N HIS A 273 -3.54 -8.77 -5.70
CA HIS A 273 -4.11 -9.97 -5.11
C HIS A 273 -3.24 -11.19 -5.33
N GLY A 274 -3.62 -12.29 -4.64
CA GLY A 274 -2.85 -13.53 -4.68
C GLY A 274 -2.63 -14.06 -6.10
N ASN A 275 -3.68 -14.19 -6.90
CA ASN A 275 -3.55 -14.78 -8.24
C ASN A 275 -3.02 -13.78 -9.29
N SER A 276 -3.42 -12.51 -9.26
CA SER A 276 -2.86 -11.51 -10.19
C SER A 276 -1.37 -11.28 -9.95
N LEU A 277 -0.91 -11.27 -8.70
CA LEU A 277 0.52 -11.17 -8.40
C LEU A 277 1.29 -12.46 -8.73
N ARG A 278 0.71 -13.66 -8.50
CA ARG A 278 1.31 -14.92 -8.98
C ARG A 278 1.56 -14.89 -10.48
N SER A 279 0.59 -14.39 -11.24
CA SER A 279 0.68 -14.25 -12.70
C SER A 279 1.83 -13.33 -13.11
N ILE A 280 1.94 -12.18 -12.44
CA ILE A 280 3.04 -11.24 -12.69
C ILE A 280 4.39 -11.87 -12.30
N ILE A 281 4.49 -12.51 -11.13
CA ILE A 281 5.70 -13.17 -10.65
C ILE A 281 6.11 -14.32 -11.59
N MET A 282 5.15 -15.10 -12.09
CA MET A 282 5.39 -16.12 -13.09
C MET A 282 6.12 -15.54 -14.31
N TYR A 283 5.67 -14.40 -14.80
CA TYR A 283 6.32 -13.71 -15.91
C TYR A 283 7.72 -13.19 -15.55
N LEU A 284 7.86 -12.55 -14.38
CA LEU A 284 9.14 -11.96 -13.95
C LEU A 284 10.22 -13.00 -13.67
N ASP A 285 9.86 -14.09 -13.03
CA ASP A 285 10.77 -15.16 -12.61
C ASP A 285 10.84 -16.32 -13.60
N ARG A 286 10.03 -16.27 -14.67
CA ARG A 286 9.93 -17.34 -15.71
C ARG A 286 9.54 -18.68 -15.13
N LEU A 287 8.59 -18.67 -14.18
CA LEU A 287 8.09 -19.89 -13.55
C LEU A 287 7.24 -20.71 -14.52
N THR A 288 7.28 -22.02 -14.36
CA THR A 288 6.37 -22.94 -15.05
C THR A 288 4.98 -22.89 -14.44
N SER A 289 3.98 -23.45 -15.13
CA SER A 289 2.62 -23.60 -14.61
C SER A 289 2.57 -24.41 -13.30
N GLN A 290 3.45 -25.40 -13.13
CA GLN A 290 3.54 -26.19 -11.91
C GLN A 290 4.16 -25.42 -10.74
N GLU A 291 5.15 -24.59 -11.01
CA GLU A 291 5.79 -23.77 -9.97
C GLU A 291 4.87 -22.65 -9.48
N VAL A 292 4.15 -21.98 -10.39
CA VAL A 292 3.28 -20.85 -10.02
C VAL A 292 2.09 -21.25 -9.16
N ILE A 293 1.53 -22.46 -9.36
CA ILE A 293 0.40 -22.94 -8.55
C ILE A 293 0.81 -23.23 -7.09
N SER A 294 2.07 -23.57 -6.86
CA SER A 294 2.62 -23.82 -5.53
C SER A 294 3.12 -22.56 -4.83
N LEU A 295 3.25 -21.43 -5.54
CA LEU A 295 3.73 -20.16 -4.99
C LEU A 295 2.74 -19.61 -3.96
N GLU A 296 3.19 -19.42 -2.72
CA GLU A 296 2.39 -18.79 -1.67
C GLU A 296 2.81 -17.32 -1.47
N LEU A 297 1.82 -16.45 -1.43
CA LEU A 297 2.01 -15.02 -1.18
C LEU A 297 1.25 -14.64 0.10
N SER A 298 1.96 -14.31 1.16
CA SER A 298 1.35 -13.83 2.40
C SER A 298 0.75 -12.44 2.23
N THR A 299 -0.33 -12.16 2.97
CA THR A 299 -0.96 -10.83 3.01
C THR A 299 -0.01 -9.80 3.64
N GLY A 300 0.03 -8.60 3.10
CA GLY A 300 0.81 -7.50 3.65
C GLY A 300 2.34 -7.69 3.64
N ILE A 301 2.87 -8.72 2.96
CA ILE A 301 4.33 -8.91 2.85
C ILE A 301 4.82 -8.37 1.52
N PRO A 302 5.63 -7.28 1.51
CA PRO A 302 6.15 -6.73 0.28
C PRO A 302 7.23 -7.62 -0.34
N MET A 303 7.18 -7.80 -1.66
CA MET A 303 8.27 -8.33 -2.47
C MET A 303 8.91 -7.20 -3.26
N LEU A 304 10.22 -7.17 -3.28
CA LEU A 304 11.03 -6.18 -3.98
C LEU A 304 11.79 -6.82 -5.13
N TYR A 305 11.65 -6.24 -6.31
CA TYR A 305 12.48 -6.53 -7.47
C TYR A 305 13.32 -5.31 -7.80
N ILE A 306 14.58 -5.53 -8.16
CA ILE A 306 15.45 -4.48 -8.72
C ILE A 306 15.51 -4.69 -10.23
N PHE A 307 15.13 -3.65 -10.95
CA PHE A 307 15.16 -3.63 -12.41
C PHE A 307 16.30 -2.76 -12.88
N LYS A 308 17.10 -3.26 -13.84
CA LYS A 308 18.23 -2.56 -14.45
C LYS A 308 18.46 -3.03 -15.87
N GLU A 309 18.69 -2.08 -16.78
CA GLU A 309 19.05 -2.37 -18.16
C GLU A 309 18.09 -3.38 -18.84
N GLY A 310 16.78 -3.23 -18.61
CA GLY A 310 15.77 -4.10 -19.18
C GLY A 310 15.59 -5.47 -18.50
N LYS A 311 16.27 -5.72 -17.36
CA LYS A 311 16.25 -7.01 -16.66
C LYS A 311 15.95 -6.84 -15.18
N PHE A 312 15.23 -7.80 -14.62
CA PHE A 312 15.10 -7.95 -13.17
C PHE A 312 16.32 -8.70 -12.64
N ILE A 313 17.16 -8.00 -11.88
CA ILE A 313 18.47 -8.52 -11.44
C ILE A 313 18.46 -9.09 -10.04
N ARG A 314 17.41 -8.80 -9.26
CA ARG A 314 17.27 -9.24 -7.88
C ARG A 314 15.82 -9.21 -7.44
N ARG A 315 15.41 -10.20 -6.62
CA ARG A 315 14.18 -10.18 -5.83
C ARG A 315 14.47 -10.47 -4.36
N GLY A 316 13.57 -10.07 -3.48
CA GLY A 316 13.62 -10.38 -2.05
C GLY A 316 12.50 -9.70 -1.31
N SER A 317 12.35 -10.00 -0.02
CA SER A 317 11.37 -9.33 0.83
C SER A 317 12.09 -8.43 1.82
N PRO A 318 11.78 -7.11 1.86
CA PRO A 318 12.34 -6.21 2.86
C PRO A 318 11.84 -6.61 4.27
N VAL A 319 12.77 -6.79 5.21
CA VAL A 319 12.46 -7.24 6.58
C VAL A 319 12.27 -6.06 7.52
N ALA A 320 13.10 -5.02 7.38
CA ALA A 320 13.08 -3.84 8.24
C ALA A 320 13.26 -2.55 7.43
N PRO A 321 12.77 -1.39 7.92
CA PRO A 321 12.83 -0.11 7.20
C PRO A 321 14.23 0.34 6.81
N SER A 322 15.20 0.19 7.71
CA SER A 322 16.60 0.56 7.47
C SER A 322 17.25 -0.34 6.42
N GLU A 323 17.00 -1.63 6.53
CA GLU A 323 17.50 -2.65 5.61
C GLU A 323 16.85 -2.50 4.22
N ALA A 324 15.54 -2.26 4.16
CA ALA A 324 14.84 -2.04 2.90
C ALA A 324 15.37 -0.80 2.16
N GLY A 325 15.61 0.31 2.87
CA GLY A 325 16.12 1.54 2.26
C GLY A 325 17.49 1.38 1.64
N VAL A 326 18.37 0.64 2.27
CA VAL A 326 19.71 0.36 1.77
C VAL A 326 19.67 -0.70 0.65
N TYR A 327 18.88 -1.73 0.83
CA TYR A 327 18.72 -2.86 -0.08
C TYR A 327 18.17 -2.46 -1.45
N ALA A 328 17.25 -1.50 -1.48
CA ALA A 328 16.58 -1.07 -2.71
C ALA A 328 17.48 -0.30 -3.68
N TYR A 329 18.55 0.35 -3.19
CA TYR A 329 19.25 1.36 -3.99
C TYR A 329 20.61 0.96 -4.51
N THR A 330 21.19 -0.11 -4.03
CA THR A 330 22.49 -0.52 -4.52
C THR A 330 22.51 -1.96 -4.97
N ARG A 331 22.96 -2.17 -6.22
CA ARG A 331 23.18 -3.52 -6.74
C ARG A 331 24.10 -4.35 -5.83
N LYS A 332 25.12 -3.72 -5.26
CA LYS A 332 26.08 -4.38 -4.36
C LYS A 332 25.37 -4.95 -3.13
N LEU A 333 24.46 -4.20 -2.52
CA LEU A 333 23.70 -4.64 -1.35
C LEU A 333 22.64 -5.67 -1.71
N ALA A 334 21.99 -5.53 -2.89
CA ALA A 334 21.07 -6.55 -3.38
C ALA A 334 21.78 -7.90 -3.60
N LEU A 335 22.98 -7.89 -4.21
CA LEU A 335 23.80 -9.08 -4.39
C LEU A 335 24.34 -9.65 -3.07
N TYR A 336 24.69 -8.79 -2.11
CA TYR A 336 25.09 -9.23 -0.78
C TYR A 336 23.96 -9.96 -0.07
N ARG A 337 22.75 -9.38 -0.11
CA ARG A 337 21.54 -10.01 0.46
C ARG A 337 21.25 -11.36 -0.17
N GLN A 338 21.39 -11.46 -1.49
CA GLN A 338 21.21 -12.73 -2.20
C GLN A 338 22.14 -13.83 -1.67
N LYS A 339 23.41 -13.49 -1.46
CA LYS A 339 24.38 -14.43 -0.89
C LYS A 339 23.99 -14.88 0.52
N LEU A 340 23.46 -13.97 1.34
CA LEU A 340 22.97 -14.33 2.67
C LEU A 340 21.77 -15.27 2.59
N ASP A 341 20.80 -14.98 1.70
CA ASP A 341 19.62 -15.84 1.50
C ASP A 341 20.04 -17.25 1.01
N GLU A 342 21.04 -17.33 0.11
CA GLU A 342 21.59 -18.62 -0.40
C GLU A 342 22.36 -19.40 0.68
N MET A 343 22.92 -18.75 1.70
CA MET A 343 23.59 -19.44 2.81
C MET A 343 22.64 -19.92 3.91
N LEU A 344 21.41 -19.43 3.94
CA LEU A 344 20.40 -19.81 4.94
C LEU A 344 19.47 -20.93 4.46
N HIS A 345 19.57 -21.33 3.22
CA HIS A 345 18.92 -22.46 2.58
C HIS A 345 19.91 -23.55 2.18
#